data_b8674e5338c171ef363e0cc61494dd14
#
_entry.id   b8674e5338c171ef363e0cc61494dd14
#
_cell.length_a   1.000
_cell.length_b   1.000
_cell.length_c   1.000
_cell.angle_alpha   90.00
_cell.angle_beta   90.00
_cell.angle_gamma   90.00
#
_symmetry.space_group_name_H-M   'P 1'
#
loop_
_entity.id
_entity.type
_entity.pdbx_description
1 polymer ?
#
loop_
_entity_poly.entity_id
_entity_poly.type
_entity_poly.pdbx_seq_one_letter_code
_entity_poly.pdbx_strand_id
1 'polypeptide(L)'
;MQGVHEMKTFRLKIAFIGIVSVLNLTTVPMSAAQGSSPCDAAALPAQINGVLKSKFAQWRPKQISDMEADDQQLWLKGPNAKESPGITIGHFESAKELSYAVLLVPKSEPTGGYKIVVFSKGPTGDAYGWKLLDHANGETYSGLVISKAEPGKYSDFERTKSIQTKLDGVYVEWMEKGAVLYYWSAGRYHRLQVSD
;
A
#
# COMPACT_ATOMS: atom_id res chain seq x y z
N MET A 1 47.20 -16.03 -87.82
CA MET A 1 45.95 -16.70 -88.19
C MET A 1 44.98 -16.58 -87.06
N GLN A 2 43.94 -15.80 -87.30
CA GLN A 2 42.96 -15.36 -86.32
C GLN A 2 41.85 -16.39 -86.26
N GLY A 3 41.46 -16.80 -85.04
CA GLY A 3 40.26 -17.59 -84.81
C GLY A 3 39.33 -16.80 -83.90
N VAL A 4 38.27 -16.28 -84.51
CA VAL A 4 37.20 -15.53 -83.78
C VAL A 4 36.25 -16.56 -83.19
N HIS A 5 36.09 -16.51 -81.84
CA HIS A 5 35.09 -17.28 -81.16
C HIS A 5 33.88 -16.40 -80.88
N GLU A 6 32.77 -16.75 -81.52
CA GLU A 6 31.43 -16.17 -81.25
C GLU A 6 30.93 -16.55 -79.89
N MET A 7 30.55 -15.55 -79.12
CA MET A 7 29.95 -15.69 -77.79
C MET A 7 28.42 -15.59 -77.97
N LYS A 8 27.72 -16.73 -77.83
CA LYS A 8 26.26 -16.79 -77.76
C LYS A 8 25.74 -16.22 -76.45
N THR A 9 25.00 -15.11 -76.58
CA THR A 9 24.31 -14.50 -75.50
C THR A 9 23.08 -15.29 -75.13
N PHE A 10 23.09 -15.87 -73.93
CA PHE A 10 21.95 -16.57 -73.34
C PHE A 10 21.09 -15.56 -72.60
N ARG A 11 19.92 -15.22 -73.11
CA ARG A 11 18.93 -14.35 -72.45
C ARG A 11 18.15 -15.16 -71.43
N LEU A 12 18.46 -15.01 -70.15
CA LEU A 12 17.71 -15.57 -69.04
C LEU A 12 16.50 -14.63 -68.72
N LYS A 13 15.30 -15.12 -69.03
CA LYS A 13 14.06 -14.47 -68.65
C LYS A 13 13.78 -14.77 -67.13
N ILE A 14 14.02 -13.83 -66.26
CA ILE A 14 13.67 -13.92 -64.84
C ILE A 14 12.22 -13.47 -64.76
N ALA A 15 11.32 -14.40 -64.43
CA ALA A 15 9.94 -14.10 -64.10
C ALA A 15 9.93 -13.64 -62.59
N PHE A 16 9.63 -12.36 -62.35
CA PHE A 16 9.39 -11.85 -61.02
C PHE A 16 8.02 -12.33 -60.53
N ILE A 17 8.01 -13.34 -59.66
CA ILE A 17 6.83 -13.69 -58.87
C ILE A 17 6.83 -12.78 -57.66
N GLY A 18 5.98 -11.75 -57.68
CA GLY A 18 5.77 -10.86 -56.54
C GLY A 18 5.04 -11.59 -55.41
N ILE A 19 5.77 -11.96 -54.37
CA ILE A 19 5.18 -12.43 -53.13
C ILE A 19 4.82 -11.17 -52.31
N VAL A 20 3.53 -10.82 -52.34
CA VAL A 20 2.98 -9.80 -51.43
C VAL A 20 2.84 -10.44 -50.06
N SER A 21 3.86 -10.31 -49.23
CA SER A 21 3.76 -10.65 -47.81
C SER A 21 2.94 -9.57 -47.07
N VAL A 22 1.68 -9.89 -46.83
CA VAL A 22 0.84 -9.10 -45.94
C VAL A 22 1.36 -9.30 -44.51
N LEU A 23 2.17 -8.37 -44.01
CA LEU A 23 2.52 -8.30 -42.58
C LEU A 23 1.26 -7.90 -41.82
N ASN A 24 0.57 -8.88 -41.24
CA ASN A 24 -0.41 -8.64 -40.21
C ASN A 24 0.33 -8.16 -38.94
N LEU A 25 0.45 -6.84 -38.76
CA LEU A 25 0.80 -6.26 -37.44
C LEU A 25 -0.35 -6.54 -36.48
N THR A 26 -0.29 -7.65 -35.78
CA THR A 26 -1.08 -7.83 -34.58
C THR A 26 -0.55 -6.85 -33.53
N THR A 27 -1.21 -5.71 -33.38
CA THR A 27 -1.05 -4.84 -32.24
C THR A 27 -1.53 -5.59 -30.98
N VAL A 28 -0.60 -6.23 -30.29
CA VAL A 28 -0.86 -6.73 -28.92
C VAL A 28 -1.17 -5.50 -28.09
N PRO A 29 -2.39 -5.36 -27.50
CA PRO A 29 -2.63 -4.29 -26.56
C PRO A 29 -1.64 -4.50 -25.42
N MET A 30 -0.67 -3.61 -25.28
CA MET A 30 0.15 -3.50 -24.09
C MET A 30 -0.82 -3.12 -22.98
N SER A 31 -1.34 -4.14 -22.24
CA SER A 31 -1.97 -3.93 -20.95
C SER A 31 -0.91 -3.26 -20.10
N ALA A 32 -1.01 -1.93 -19.97
CA ALA A 32 -0.30 -1.22 -18.96
C ALA A 32 -0.69 -1.91 -17.64
N ALA A 33 0.24 -2.66 -17.07
CA ALA A 33 0.11 -3.10 -15.69
C ALA A 33 -0.11 -1.81 -14.89
N GLN A 34 -1.36 -1.54 -14.55
CA GLN A 34 -1.70 -0.50 -13.60
C GLN A 34 -0.99 -0.92 -12.32
N GLY A 35 0.17 -0.31 -12.08
CA GLY A 35 0.86 -0.45 -10.81
C GLY A 35 -0.17 -0.12 -9.74
N SER A 36 -0.56 -1.13 -8.96
CA SER A 36 -1.44 -0.94 -7.82
C SER A 36 -0.80 0.14 -6.97
N SER A 37 -1.50 1.24 -6.78
CA SER A 37 -1.08 2.27 -5.83
C SER A 37 -0.82 1.55 -4.49
N PRO A 38 0.28 1.84 -3.78
CA PRO A 38 0.51 1.27 -2.44
C PRO A 38 -0.65 1.56 -1.48
N CYS A 39 -1.55 2.47 -1.86
CA CYS A 39 -2.78 2.80 -1.14
C CYS A 39 -3.96 1.86 -1.43
N ASP A 40 -3.83 0.89 -2.32
CA ASP A 40 -4.92 -0.02 -2.63
C ASP A 40 -5.10 -1.07 -1.54
N ALA A 41 -6.35 -1.28 -1.14
CA ALA A 41 -6.73 -2.42 -0.28
C ALA A 41 -6.32 -3.78 -0.87
N ALA A 42 -5.97 -3.83 -2.16
CA ALA A 42 -5.37 -4.96 -2.84
C ALA A 42 -4.01 -5.39 -2.25
N ALA A 43 -3.31 -4.51 -1.51
CA ALA A 43 -2.07 -4.85 -0.82
C ALA A 43 -2.27 -5.74 0.43
N LEU A 44 -3.51 -5.88 0.93
CA LEU A 44 -3.80 -6.71 2.09
C LEU A 44 -3.96 -8.18 1.70
N PRO A 45 -3.45 -9.12 2.54
CA PRO A 45 -3.69 -10.55 2.35
C PRO A 45 -5.17 -10.89 2.20
N ALA A 46 -5.47 -11.91 1.37
CA ALA A 46 -6.86 -12.31 1.09
C ALA A 46 -7.65 -12.66 2.37
N GLN A 47 -6.99 -13.23 3.37
CA GLN A 47 -7.61 -13.53 4.66
C GLN A 47 -8.05 -12.27 5.41
N ILE A 48 -7.21 -11.21 5.43
CA ILE A 48 -7.56 -9.93 6.04
C ILE A 48 -8.73 -9.30 5.29
N ASN A 49 -8.70 -9.31 3.96
CA ASN A 49 -9.82 -8.85 3.14
C ASN A 49 -11.11 -9.61 3.43
N GLY A 50 -11.04 -10.92 3.71
CA GLY A 50 -12.18 -11.73 4.15
C GLY A 50 -12.75 -11.26 5.49
N VAL A 51 -11.90 -10.96 6.47
CA VAL A 51 -12.31 -10.41 7.78
C VAL A 51 -12.92 -9.02 7.61
N LEU A 52 -12.31 -8.15 6.81
CA LEU A 52 -12.86 -6.82 6.53
C LEU A 52 -14.26 -6.90 5.93
N LYS A 53 -14.48 -7.77 4.94
CA LYS A 53 -15.79 -7.97 4.32
C LYS A 53 -16.85 -8.50 5.30
N SER A 54 -16.46 -9.39 6.22
CA SER A 54 -17.42 -10.07 7.12
C SER A 54 -17.65 -9.31 8.42
N LYS A 55 -16.63 -8.73 9.04
CA LYS A 55 -16.71 -8.07 10.35
C LYS A 55 -16.80 -6.55 10.28
N PHE A 56 -16.32 -5.97 9.18
CA PHE A 56 -16.25 -4.53 8.96
C PHE A 56 -16.95 -4.13 7.65
N ALA A 57 -18.11 -4.76 7.34
CA ALA A 57 -18.79 -4.61 6.05
C ALA A 57 -19.11 -3.15 5.67
N GLN A 58 -19.37 -2.28 6.65
CA GLN A 58 -19.66 -0.85 6.45
C GLN A 58 -18.40 0.03 6.42
N TRP A 59 -17.21 -0.56 6.56
CA TRP A 59 -15.94 0.13 6.67
C TRP A 59 -15.02 -0.24 5.50
N ARG A 60 -14.11 0.64 5.17
CA ARG A 60 -13.02 0.41 4.21
C ARG A 60 -11.72 1.04 4.70
N PRO A 61 -10.56 0.55 4.25
CA PRO A 61 -9.31 1.26 4.50
C PRO A 61 -9.37 2.70 3.98
N LYS A 62 -8.80 3.62 4.76
CA LYS A 62 -8.67 5.02 4.37
C LYS A 62 -7.75 5.14 3.15
N GLN A 63 -8.09 6.05 2.25
CA GLN A 63 -7.32 6.39 1.05
C GLN A 63 -6.91 7.87 1.08
N ILE A 64 -5.97 8.25 0.23
CA ILE A 64 -5.55 9.64 0.08
C ILE A 64 -6.74 10.54 -0.27
N SER A 65 -7.66 10.06 -1.11
CA SER A 65 -8.88 10.79 -1.49
C SER A 65 -9.84 11.09 -0.33
N ASP A 66 -9.64 10.50 0.83
CA ASP A 66 -10.43 10.78 2.04
C ASP A 66 -9.88 11.93 2.88
N MET A 67 -8.74 12.47 2.49
CA MET A 67 -8.09 13.59 3.15
C MET A 67 -8.53 14.91 2.51
N GLU A 68 -8.47 15.99 3.25
CA GLU A 68 -8.64 17.33 2.69
C GLU A 68 -7.49 17.68 1.73
N ALA A 69 -7.70 18.60 0.82
CA ALA A 69 -6.74 18.90 -0.26
C ALA A 69 -5.35 19.31 0.26
N ASP A 70 -5.31 20.08 1.34
CA ASP A 70 -4.07 20.53 1.96
C ASP A 70 -3.33 19.37 2.64
N ASP A 71 -4.06 18.52 3.38
CA ASP A 71 -3.53 17.30 3.98
C ASP A 71 -3.00 16.32 2.93
N GLN A 72 -3.69 16.17 1.79
CA GLN A 72 -3.19 15.36 0.66
C GLN A 72 -1.84 15.87 0.18
N GLN A 73 -1.69 17.20 0.01
CA GLN A 73 -0.44 17.79 -0.43
C GLN A 73 0.68 17.60 0.59
N LEU A 74 0.39 17.75 1.88
CA LEU A 74 1.36 17.52 2.96
C LEU A 74 1.82 16.05 2.96
N TRP A 75 0.88 15.11 2.90
CA TRP A 75 1.19 13.68 2.82
C TRP A 75 2.07 13.35 1.62
N LEU A 76 1.70 13.80 0.42
CA LEU A 76 2.42 13.52 -0.83
C LEU A 76 3.80 14.19 -0.92
N LYS A 77 4.07 15.20 -0.12
CA LYS A 77 5.40 15.85 0.01
C LYS A 77 6.21 15.29 1.18
N GLY A 78 5.58 14.56 2.08
CA GLY A 78 6.18 14.01 3.28
C GLY A 78 7.01 12.75 3.03
N PRO A 79 7.70 12.23 4.07
CA PRO A 79 8.53 11.04 3.99
C PRO A 79 7.73 9.78 3.63
N ASN A 80 6.43 9.76 3.96
CA ASN A 80 5.53 8.63 3.75
C ASN A 80 4.73 8.73 2.44
N ALA A 81 5.12 9.60 1.50
CA ALA A 81 4.39 9.87 0.24
C ALA A 81 4.11 8.63 -0.62
N LYS A 82 4.91 7.58 -0.47
CA LYS A 82 4.75 6.30 -1.19
C LYS A 82 3.93 5.27 -0.41
N GLU A 83 3.53 5.59 0.80
CA GLU A 83 2.79 4.70 1.69
C GLU A 83 1.29 5.02 1.66
N SER A 84 0.49 4.07 2.13
CA SER A 84 -0.94 4.31 2.32
C SER A 84 -1.18 5.11 3.61
N PRO A 85 -2.01 6.15 3.62
CA PRO A 85 -2.36 6.83 4.85
C PRO A 85 -3.24 5.97 5.78
N GLY A 86 -3.80 4.89 5.25
CA GLY A 86 -4.71 3.99 5.97
C GLY A 86 -4.21 2.57 6.20
N ILE A 87 -3.01 2.22 5.72
CA ILE A 87 -2.45 0.86 5.90
C ILE A 87 -0.97 0.98 6.19
N THR A 88 -0.53 0.34 7.26
CA THR A 88 0.90 0.19 7.55
C THR A 88 1.23 -1.25 7.95
N ILE A 89 2.45 -1.67 7.64
CA ILE A 89 2.92 -3.05 7.80
C ILE A 89 4.18 -3.02 8.66
N GLY A 90 4.23 -3.91 9.65
CA GLY A 90 5.40 -3.99 10.54
C GLY A 90 5.36 -5.20 11.45
N HIS A 91 6.39 -5.33 12.25
CA HIS A 91 6.52 -6.36 13.28
C HIS A 91 5.91 -5.86 14.60
N PHE A 92 4.58 -5.64 14.63
CA PHE A 92 3.92 -4.97 15.76
C PHE A 92 3.78 -5.84 17.01
N GLU A 93 3.58 -7.16 16.87
CA GLU A 93 3.37 -8.08 18.00
C GLU A 93 4.45 -9.16 18.12
N SER A 94 5.23 -9.36 17.06
CA SER A 94 6.26 -10.40 16.98
C SER A 94 7.39 -9.95 16.06
N ALA A 95 8.64 -10.21 16.45
CA ALA A 95 9.79 -9.97 15.57
C ALA A 95 9.88 -10.91 14.36
N LYS A 96 9.08 -11.99 14.33
CA LYS A 96 9.12 -13.02 13.29
C LYS A 96 7.99 -12.86 12.27
N GLU A 97 6.84 -12.35 12.70
CA GLU A 97 5.63 -12.30 11.89
C GLU A 97 5.24 -10.86 11.57
N LEU A 98 4.92 -10.63 10.30
CA LEU A 98 4.37 -9.35 9.87
C LEU A 98 2.92 -9.21 10.35
N SER A 99 2.60 -8.01 10.80
CA SER A 99 1.27 -7.56 11.15
C SER A 99 0.86 -6.39 10.27
N TYR A 100 -0.43 -6.14 10.18
CA TYR A 100 -1.02 -5.08 9.35
C TYR A 100 -1.88 -4.20 10.22
N ALA A 101 -1.58 -2.93 10.33
CA ALA A 101 -2.47 -1.96 10.93
C ALA A 101 -3.30 -1.28 9.82
N VAL A 102 -4.61 -1.17 10.05
CA VAL A 102 -5.54 -0.62 9.07
C VAL A 102 -6.41 0.42 9.75
N LEU A 103 -6.35 1.64 9.25
CA LEU A 103 -7.28 2.71 9.58
C LEU A 103 -8.52 2.57 8.69
N LEU A 104 -9.63 2.29 9.30
CA LEU A 104 -10.92 2.07 8.68
C LEU A 104 -11.79 3.32 8.79
N VAL A 105 -12.38 3.71 7.68
CA VAL A 105 -13.35 4.79 7.57
C VAL A 105 -14.68 4.27 7.04
N PRO A 106 -15.82 4.89 7.35
CA PRO A 106 -17.12 4.47 6.84
C PRO A 106 -17.18 4.54 5.31
N LYS A 107 -17.94 3.64 4.68
CA LYS A 107 -18.15 3.66 3.24
C LYS A 107 -19.09 4.77 2.77
N SER A 108 -20.02 5.17 3.61
CA SER A 108 -21.16 6.03 3.22
C SER A 108 -21.21 7.39 3.92
N GLU A 109 -20.48 7.59 5.01
CA GLU A 109 -20.57 8.82 5.82
C GLU A 109 -19.19 9.42 6.08
N PRO A 110 -18.91 10.63 5.55
CA PRO A 110 -17.62 11.30 5.76
C PRO A 110 -17.30 11.61 7.24
N THR A 111 -18.32 11.71 8.10
CA THR A 111 -18.21 12.07 9.52
C THR A 111 -18.56 10.93 10.47
N GLY A 112 -18.61 9.70 9.97
CA GLY A 112 -19.03 8.53 10.75
C GLY A 112 -18.00 7.99 11.75
N GLY A 113 -16.88 8.68 11.94
CA GLY A 113 -15.80 8.25 12.85
C GLY A 113 -14.77 7.34 12.16
N TYR A 114 -13.95 6.67 12.96
CA TYR A 114 -12.90 5.78 12.47
C TYR A 114 -12.71 4.56 13.38
N LYS A 115 -11.99 3.56 12.87
CA LYS A 115 -11.45 2.43 13.63
C LYS A 115 -10.02 2.15 13.21
N ILE A 116 -9.14 1.87 14.15
CA ILE A 116 -7.78 1.40 13.89
C ILE A 116 -7.69 -0.04 14.36
N VAL A 117 -7.43 -0.95 13.42
CA VAL A 117 -7.43 -2.39 13.66
C VAL A 117 -6.07 -2.97 13.28
N VAL A 118 -5.48 -3.76 14.15
CA VAL A 118 -4.28 -4.54 13.83
C VAL A 118 -4.65 -5.98 13.55
N PHE A 119 -4.15 -6.49 12.45
CA PHE A 119 -4.23 -7.90 12.07
C PHE A 119 -2.86 -8.54 12.27
N SER A 120 -2.79 -9.57 13.09
CA SER A 120 -1.58 -10.34 13.35
C SER A 120 -1.86 -11.84 13.30
N LYS A 121 -0.87 -12.62 12.89
CA LYS A 121 -0.98 -14.07 12.94
C LYS A 121 -0.85 -14.56 14.38
N GLY A 122 -1.67 -15.54 14.71
CA GLY A 122 -1.55 -16.24 15.98
C GLY A 122 -0.26 -17.10 16.08
N PRO A 123 0.02 -17.71 17.24
CA PRO A 123 1.21 -18.51 17.44
C PRO A 123 1.34 -19.70 16.48
N THR A 124 0.23 -20.21 15.94
CA THR A 124 0.19 -21.29 14.94
C THR A 124 0.49 -20.81 13.52
N GLY A 125 0.50 -19.50 13.27
CA GLY A 125 0.85 -18.89 11.98
C GLY A 125 -0.21 -19.01 10.87
N ASP A 126 -1.33 -19.70 11.12
CA ASP A 126 -2.25 -20.10 10.03
C ASP A 126 -3.33 -19.06 9.70
N ALA A 127 -3.74 -18.26 10.66
CA ALA A 127 -4.83 -17.29 10.46
C ALA A 127 -4.52 -15.93 11.11
N TYR A 128 -5.04 -14.88 10.49
CA TYR A 128 -5.00 -13.53 11.07
C TYR A 128 -6.12 -13.38 12.10
N GLY A 129 -5.73 -13.12 13.35
CA GLY A 129 -6.57 -12.49 14.37
C GLY A 129 -6.59 -10.97 14.19
N TRP A 130 -7.50 -10.30 14.88
CA TRP A 130 -7.54 -8.84 14.85
C TRP A 130 -7.76 -8.27 16.25
N LYS A 131 -7.23 -7.07 16.47
CA LYS A 131 -7.40 -6.27 17.69
C LYS A 131 -7.75 -4.84 17.32
N LEU A 132 -8.73 -4.28 17.99
CA LEU A 132 -9.07 -2.87 17.89
C LEU A 132 -8.09 -2.08 18.75
N LEU A 133 -7.32 -1.17 18.14
CA LEU A 133 -6.41 -0.27 18.86
C LEU A 133 -7.13 0.96 19.35
N ASP A 134 -7.93 1.58 18.46
CA ASP A 134 -8.60 2.84 18.71
C ASP A 134 -9.84 2.98 17.86
N HIS A 135 -10.76 3.84 18.28
CA HIS A 135 -11.96 4.20 17.53
C HIS A 135 -12.58 5.48 18.05
N ALA A 136 -13.26 6.18 17.17
CA ALA A 136 -14.18 7.25 17.53
C ALA A 136 -15.45 7.17 16.69
N ASN A 137 -16.53 7.69 17.21
CA ASN A 137 -17.81 7.78 16.52
C ASN A 137 -18.15 9.27 16.33
N GLY A 138 -18.61 9.63 15.13
CA GLY A 138 -19.04 11.00 14.84
C GLY A 138 -17.92 12.03 14.72
N GLU A 139 -16.67 11.60 14.73
CA GLU A 139 -15.51 12.49 14.55
C GLU A 139 -15.05 12.52 13.08
N THR A 140 -14.48 13.64 12.66
CA THR A 140 -13.83 13.73 11.36
C THR A 140 -12.52 12.94 11.38
N TYR A 141 -12.23 12.26 10.28
CA TYR A 141 -11.00 11.50 10.09
C TYR A 141 -10.14 12.05 8.95
N SER A 142 -10.49 13.21 8.39
CA SER A 142 -9.81 13.75 7.19
C SER A 142 -8.30 13.84 7.40
N GLY A 143 -7.83 14.48 8.47
CA GLY A 143 -6.42 14.59 8.80
C GLY A 143 -5.81 13.40 9.54
N LEU A 144 -6.58 12.33 9.83
CA LEU A 144 -6.07 11.17 10.56
C LEU A 144 -5.32 10.22 9.61
N VAL A 145 -4.11 9.86 9.94
CA VAL A 145 -3.26 8.92 9.18
C VAL A 145 -2.55 7.94 10.10
N ILE A 146 -2.10 6.82 9.55
CA ILE A 146 -1.27 5.86 10.28
C ILE A 146 0.03 5.58 9.52
N SER A 147 1.10 5.36 10.27
CA SER A 147 2.39 4.94 9.74
C SER A 147 3.09 3.97 10.70
N LYS A 148 4.19 3.38 10.23
CA LYS A 148 5.04 2.54 11.06
C LYS A 148 5.98 3.40 11.90
N ALA A 149 6.05 3.12 13.20
CA ALA A 149 7.09 3.63 14.07
C ALA A 149 8.17 2.55 14.24
N GLU A 150 9.41 2.87 13.89
CA GLU A 150 10.53 1.94 14.03
C GLU A 150 10.82 1.65 15.53
N PRO A 151 11.44 0.49 15.85
CA PRO A 151 11.90 0.23 17.21
C PRO A 151 12.84 1.33 17.71
N GLY A 152 12.61 1.84 18.93
CA GLY A 152 13.39 2.97 19.39
C GLY A 152 12.96 3.49 20.75
N LYS A 153 13.59 4.61 21.15
CA LYS A 153 13.24 5.35 22.36
C LYS A 153 12.23 6.44 22.03
N TYR A 154 11.10 6.44 22.71
CA TYR A 154 10.04 7.44 22.57
C TYR A 154 9.75 8.09 23.92
N SER A 155 9.42 9.35 23.89
CA SER A 155 8.98 10.10 25.08
C SER A 155 7.57 10.64 24.84
N ASP A 156 6.80 10.78 25.88
CA ASP A 156 5.54 11.50 25.82
C ASP A 156 5.77 12.99 25.51
N PHE A 157 4.71 13.66 25.12
CA PHE A 157 4.74 15.08 24.78
C PHE A 157 5.35 15.94 25.88
N GLU A 158 4.99 15.70 27.14
CA GLU A 158 5.50 16.43 28.30
C GLU A 158 6.91 15.99 28.72
N ARG A 159 7.48 14.95 28.11
CA ARG A 159 8.77 14.33 28.45
C ARG A 159 8.85 13.79 29.88
N THR A 160 7.72 13.52 30.48
CA THR A 160 7.64 12.94 31.85
C THR A 160 7.84 11.43 31.83
N LYS A 161 7.55 10.78 30.70
CA LYS A 161 7.66 9.34 30.51
C LYS A 161 8.46 9.02 29.25
N SER A 162 9.38 8.08 29.36
CA SER A 162 10.09 7.51 28.21
C SER A 162 9.94 6.01 28.19
N ILE A 163 9.85 5.46 26.98
CA ILE A 163 9.78 4.01 26.72
C ILE A 163 10.84 3.61 25.71
N GLN A 164 11.23 2.34 25.76
CA GLN A 164 12.05 1.70 24.74
C GLN A 164 11.25 0.59 24.08
N THR A 165 10.93 0.74 22.79
CA THR A 165 10.27 -0.32 22.01
C THR A 165 11.31 -1.25 21.37
N LYS A 166 11.01 -2.54 21.34
CA LYS A 166 11.82 -3.58 20.68
C LYS A 166 11.20 -4.04 19.36
N LEU A 167 9.94 -3.72 19.16
CA LEU A 167 9.15 -4.03 17.99
C LEU A 167 8.69 -2.73 17.35
N ASP A 168 8.25 -2.81 16.10
CA ASP A 168 7.58 -1.70 15.43
C ASP A 168 6.34 -1.28 16.22
N GLY A 169 6.00 -0.01 16.13
CA GLY A 169 4.76 0.56 16.65
C GLY A 169 3.84 1.02 15.52
N VAL A 170 2.61 1.31 15.87
CA VAL A 170 1.66 2.01 15.00
C VAL A 170 1.62 3.47 15.44
N TYR A 171 2.11 4.34 14.58
CA TYR A 171 2.03 5.78 14.76
C TYR A 171 0.71 6.27 14.18
N VAL A 172 -0.06 6.97 14.98
CA VAL A 172 -1.36 7.53 14.62
C VAL A 172 -1.24 9.02 14.75
N GLU A 173 -1.43 9.73 13.66
CA GLU A 173 -1.21 11.17 13.57
C GLU A 173 -2.49 11.86 13.08
N TRP A 174 -2.89 12.89 13.78
CA TRP A 174 -3.78 13.92 13.27
C TRP A 174 -2.89 15.02 12.70
N MET A 175 -2.82 15.10 11.38
CA MET A 175 -1.94 16.05 10.69
C MET A 175 -2.10 17.45 11.26
N GLU A 176 -0.97 18.10 11.58
CA GLU A 176 -0.88 19.43 12.19
C GLU A 176 -1.48 19.58 13.61
N LYS A 177 -1.91 18.49 14.26
CA LYS A 177 -2.54 18.56 15.59
C LYS A 177 -1.82 17.75 16.63
N GLY A 178 -1.54 16.50 16.37
CA GLY A 178 -0.92 15.68 17.39
C GLY A 178 -0.76 14.23 16.97
N ALA A 179 0.00 13.47 17.76
CA ALA A 179 0.29 12.09 17.43
C ALA A 179 0.36 11.16 18.65
N VAL A 180 -0.01 9.92 18.41
CA VAL A 180 -0.03 8.83 19.38
C VAL A 180 0.75 7.65 18.84
N LEU A 181 1.59 7.06 19.66
CA LEU A 181 2.25 5.79 19.41
C LEU A 181 1.51 4.66 20.11
N TYR A 182 1.06 3.66 19.35
CA TYR A 182 0.63 2.37 19.90
C TYR A 182 1.79 1.37 19.78
N TYR A 183 2.18 0.77 20.88
CA TYR A 183 3.28 -0.20 20.94
C TYR A 183 2.90 -1.44 21.74
N TRP A 184 3.44 -2.58 21.32
CA TRP A 184 3.19 -3.86 21.98
C TRP A 184 4.18 -4.10 23.12
N SER A 185 3.66 -4.40 24.29
CA SER A 185 4.46 -4.79 25.44
C SER A 185 3.63 -5.62 26.41
N ALA A 186 4.23 -6.62 27.05
CA ALA A 186 3.58 -7.47 28.03
C ALA A 186 2.24 -8.07 27.56
N GLY A 187 2.17 -8.48 26.28
CA GLY A 187 1.00 -9.17 25.71
C GLY A 187 -0.18 -8.26 25.33
N ARG A 188 0.01 -6.94 25.30
CA ARG A 188 -1.04 -5.96 24.95
C ARG A 188 -0.46 -4.73 24.29
N TYR A 189 -1.34 -3.97 23.62
CA TYR A 189 -1.01 -2.63 23.15
C TYR A 189 -1.09 -1.61 24.27
N HIS A 190 -0.14 -0.69 24.26
CA HIS A 190 -0.07 0.49 25.12
C HIS A 190 -0.12 1.73 24.24
N ARG A 191 -0.59 2.84 24.80
CA ARG A 191 -0.72 4.14 24.14
C ARG A 191 0.24 5.13 24.77
N LEU A 192 0.97 5.90 23.96
CA LEU A 192 1.82 7.01 24.37
C LEU A 192 1.49 8.23 23.50
N GLN A 193 1.08 9.36 24.11
CA GLN A 193 0.93 10.63 23.41
C GLN A 193 2.32 11.18 23.13
N VAL A 194 2.71 11.38 21.88
CA VAL A 194 4.08 11.79 21.51
C VAL A 194 4.17 13.23 21.01
N SER A 195 3.06 13.79 20.57
CA SER A 195 2.91 15.22 20.28
C SER A 195 1.49 15.70 20.56
N ASP A 196 1.31 17.00 20.70
CA ASP A 196 0.03 17.69 20.88
C ASP A 196 -0.11 18.73 19.76
#